data_aba25432ac7c837cfd8aac40044c2657
#
_entry.id   aba25432ac7c837cfd8aac40044c2657
#
_cell.length_a   1.000
_cell.length_b   1.000
_cell.length_c   1.000
_cell.angle_alpha   90.00
_cell.angle_beta   90.00
_cell.angle_gamma   90.00
#
_symmetry.space_group_name_H-M   'P 1'
#
loop_
_entity.id
_entity.type
_entity.pdbx_description
1 polymer ?
#
loop_
_entity_poly.entity_id
_entity_poly.type
_entity_poly.pdbx_seq_one_letter_code
_entity_poly.pdbx_strand_id
1 'polypeptide(L)'
;WAKDAKGKSVPTHYEVKGNVVTQVVDHGSQYAYPIVADPFLGRNLFETMQKNRKGQWEGEDTYSGELSKWGLAVYWGITGPVVSGNDVMLNQGWQEWKDRLLGQNPPVTLWQQYQCHVKYGYDHYHAGIHWDLELARPSNPDWSNVLEHGCNW
;
A
#
# COMPACT_ATOMS: atom_id res chain seq x y z
N TRP A 1 -5.90 9.03 8.85
CA TRP A 1 -4.72 9.50 9.61
C TRP A 1 -4.24 10.86 9.11
N ALA A 2 -3.45 11.54 9.93
CA ALA A 2 -2.70 12.72 9.51
C ALA A 2 -1.29 12.70 10.11
N LYS A 3 -0.31 13.20 9.33
CA LYS A 3 1.10 13.33 9.76
C LYS A 3 1.65 14.70 9.38
N ASP A 4 2.52 15.23 10.22
CA ASP A 4 3.28 16.43 9.93
C ASP A 4 4.51 16.14 9.04
N ALA A 5 5.20 17.20 8.59
CA ALA A 5 6.39 17.09 7.74
C ALA A 5 7.56 16.30 8.37
N LYS A 6 7.54 16.04 9.67
CA LYS A 6 8.50 15.21 10.39
C LYS A 6 8.00 13.79 10.67
N GLY A 7 6.82 13.43 10.12
CA GLY A 7 6.19 12.13 10.32
C GLY A 7 5.47 11.95 11.66
N LYS A 8 5.37 13.00 12.49
CA LYS A 8 4.64 12.98 13.75
C LYS A 8 3.14 12.89 13.47
N SER A 9 2.43 11.98 14.16
CA SER A 9 0.98 11.86 14.05
C SER A 9 0.27 13.13 14.52
N VAL A 10 -0.71 13.58 13.71
CA VAL A 10 -1.58 14.70 14.02
C VAL A 10 -2.98 14.14 14.31
N PRO A 11 -3.64 14.48 15.42
CA PRO A 11 -4.98 14.00 15.70
C PRO A 11 -5.96 14.36 14.60
N THR A 12 -6.83 13.43 14.26
CA THR A 12 -7.84 13.62 13.22
C THR A 12 -9.08 12.81 13.51
N HIS A 13 -10.24 13.32 13.13
CA HIS A 13 -11.53 12.66 13.26
C HIS A 13 -12.43 12.95 12.05
N TYR A 14 -13.54 12.26 11.93
CA TYR A 14 -14.50 12.47 10.86
C TYR A 14 -15.79 13.11 11.39
N GLU A 15 -16.29 14.08 10.66
CA GLU A 15 -17.64 14.66 10.84
C GLU A 15 -18.51 14.25 9.65
N VAL A 16 -19.76 13.86 9.94
CA VAL A 16 -20.73 13.46 8.92
C VAL A 16 -21.92 14.41 8.96
N LYS A 17 -22.21 15.07 7.82
CA LYS A 17 -23.38 15.93 7.66
C LYS A 17 -24.11 15.58 6.36
N GLY A 18 -25.25 14.92 6.49
CA GLY A 18 -25.97 14.36 5.34
C GLY A 18 -25.09 13.33 4.60
N ASN A 19 -24.81 13.58 3.33
CA ASN A 19 -23.97 12.72 2.49
C ASN A 19 -22.49 13.17 2.42
N VAL A 20 -22.11 14.16 3.21
CA VAL A 20 -20.75 14.71 3.24
C VAL A 20 -20.01 14.16 4.45
N VAL A 21 -18.85 13.58 4.20
CA VAL A 21 -17.88 13.17 5.23
C VAL A 21 -16.69 14.12 5.16
N THR A 22 -16.42 14.79 6.27
CA THR A 22 -15.29 15.74 6.40
C THR A 22 -14.27 15.17 7.35
N GLN A 23 -13.02 15.05 6.90
CA GLN A 23 -11.92 14.77 7.81
C GLN A 23 -11.44 16.09 8.44
N VAL A 24 -11.49 16.16 9.77
CA VAL A 24 -10.99 17.28 10.55
C VAL A 24 -9.63 16.93 11.10
N VAL A 25 -8.65 17.83 10.92
CA VAL A 25 -7.28 17.66 11.40
C VAL A 25 -7.01 18.70 12.49
N ASP A 26 -6.71 18.24 13.70
CA ASP A 26 -6.45 19.08 14.86
C ASP A 26 -4.99 19.57 14.83
N HIS A 27 -4.73 20.57 14.02
CA HIS A 27 -3.38 21.11 13.82
C HIS A 27 -3.11 22.36 14.67
N GLY A 28 -1.82 22.67 14.84
CA GLY A 28 -1.38 23.84 15.60
C GLY A 28 0.14 24.04 15.49
N SER A 29 0.66 25.05 16.19
CA SER A 29 2.09 25.42 16.11
C SER A 29 3.08 24.35 16.60
N GLN A 30 2.58 23.30 17.26
CA GLN A 30 3.39 22.16 17.74
C GLN A 30 3.74 21.16 16.62
N TYR A 31 3.20 21.33 15.41
CA TYR A 31 3.44 20.46 14.26
C TYR A 31 4.24 21.16 13.16
N ALA A 32 5.05 20.38 12.44
CA ALA A 32 5.81 20.89 11.31
C ALA A 32 4.93 20.84 10.03
N TYR A 33 4.85 21.96 9.32
CA TYR A 33 4.09 22.01 8.05
C TYR A 33 4.98 21.64 6.84
N PRO A 34 4.40 21.06 5.78
CA PRO A 34 2.97 20.77 5.60
C PRO A 34 2.48 19.60 6.44
N ILE A 35 1.18 19.59 6.77
CA ILE A 35 0.50 18.43 7.33
C ILE A 35 -0.21 17.69 6.18
N VAL A 36 0.01 16.40 6.09
CA VAL A 36 -0.65 15.51 5.14
C VAL A 36 -1.70 14.70 5.87
N ALA A 37 -2.93 14.76 5.41
CA ALA A 37 -4.04 13.97 5.92
C ALA A 37 -4.57 13.03 4.84
N ASP A 38 -4.82 11.78 5.22
CA ASP A 38 -5.40 10.77 4.34
C ASP A 38 -6.82 10.45 4.82
N PRO A 39 -7.83 10.74 4.01
CA PRO A 39 -9.21 10.42 4.31
C PRO A 39 -9.54 8.93 4.05
N PHE A 40 -8.61 8.02 4.31
CA PHE A 40 -8.84 6.59 4.11
C PHE A 40 -10.08 6.13 4.90
N LEU A 41 -11.16 5.83 4.18
CA LEU A 41 -12.48 5.50 4.74
C LEU A 41 -12.61 4.02 5.15
N GLY A 42 -11.50 3.33 5.39
CA GLY A 42 -11.51 1.93 5.86
C GLY A 42 -12.00 0.91 4.83
N ARG A 43 -11.97 1.24 3.53
CA ARG A 43 -12.27 0.28 2.48
C ARG A 43 -11.05 -0.57 2.17
N ASN A 44 -11.28 -1.87 1.96
CA ASN A 44 -10.21 -2.77 1.56
C ASN A 44 -9.60 -2.34 0.22
N LEU A 45 -8.27 -2.22 0.19
CA LEU A 45 -7.52 -1.97 -1.03
C LEU A 45 -7.38 -3.24 -1.88
N PHE A 46 -7.42 -4.40 -1.22
CA PHE A 46 -7.40 -5.71 -1.87
C PHE A 46 -8.74 -6.42 -1.66
N GLU A 47 -9.36 -6.85 -2.76
CA GLU A 47 -10.63 -7.58 -2.74
C GLU A 47 -10.40 -9.01 -2.26
N THR A 48 -9.48 -9.72 -2.89
CA THR A 48 -9.09 -11.08 -2.52
C THR A 48 -7.65 -11.14 -2.07
N MET A 49 -7.37 -12.01 -1.10
CA MET A 49 -6.01 -12.31 -0.64
C MET A 49 -5.94 -13.78 -0.25
N GLN A 50 -4.95 -14.50 -0.75
CA GLN A 50 -4.79 -15.93 -0.49
C GLN A 50 -3.33 -16.38 -0.54
N LYS A 51 -3.01 -17.43 0.22
CA LYS A 51 -1.73 -18.13 0.14
C LYS A 51 -1.82 -19.26 -0.90
N ASN A 52 -0.75 -19.48 -1.65
CA ASN A 52 -0.62 -20.56 -2.64
C ASN A 52 -1.74 -20.56 -3.70
N ARG A 53 -1.90 -19.43 -4.37
CA ARG A 53 -2.81 -19.34 -5.51
C ARG A 53 -2.38 -20.35 -6.60
N LYS A 54 -3.30 -21.25 -6.97
CA LYS A 54 -3.06 -22.20 -8.05
C LYS A 54 -2.82 -21.47 -9.37
N GLY A 55 -1.76 -21.83 -10.06
CA GLY A 55 -1.50 -21.43 -11.44
C GLY A 55 -0.29 -20.55 -11.69
N GLN A 56 0.45 -20.09 -10.67
CA GLN A 56 1.61 -19.26 -10.90
C GLN A 56 2.94 -19.93 -10.55
N TRP A 57 3.12 -20.51 -9.39
CA TRP A 57 4.35 -21.23 -9.03
C TRP A 57 3.96 -22.44 -8.18
N GLU A 58 3.85 -23.62 -8.80
CA GLU A 58 3.52 -24.84 -8.06
C GLU A 58 4.64 -25.20 -7.08
N GLY A 59 4.28 -25.30 -5.79
CA GLY A 59 5.17 -25.79 -4.73
C GLY A 59 5.86 -24.71 -3.90
N GLU A 60 5.67 -23.41 -4.15
CA GLU A 60 6.27 -22.33 -3.38
C GLU A 60 5.23 -21.57 -2.56
N ASP A 61 5.67 -21.02 -1.42
CA ASP A 61 4.83 -20.16 -0.58
C ASP A 61 4.63 -18.79 -1.25
N THR A 62 3.63 -18.70 -2.13
CA THR A 62 3.23 -17.47 -2.80
C THR A 62 2.02 -16.87 -2.11
N TYR A 63 2.11 -15.61 -1.81
CA TYR A 63 1.01 -14.81 -1.25
C TYR A 63 0.48 -13.89 -2.35
N SER A 64 -0.81 -14.04 -2.66
CA SER A 64 -1.46 -13.35 -3.77
C SER A 64 -2.51 -12.39 -3.26
N GLY A 65 -2.55 -11.18 -3.82
CA GLY A 65 -3.57 -10.18 -3.57
C GLY A 65 -4.11 -9.59 -4.87
N GLU A 66 -5.43 -9.40 -4.94
CA GLU A 66 -6.10 -8.75 -6.07
C GLU A 66 -6.62 -7.39 -5.62
N LEU A 67 -6.19 -6.33 -6.31
CA LEU A 67 -6.67 -4.98 -6.03
C LEU A 67 -8.19 -4.88 -6.21
N SER A 68 -8.86 -4.31 -5.22
CA SER A 68 -10.26 -3.93 -5.36
C SER A 68 -10.39 -2.75 -6.33
N LYS A 69 -11.60 -2.45 -6.80
CA LYS A 69 -11.86 -1.23 -7.60
C LYS A 69 -11.41 0.04 -6.88
N TRP A 70 -11.58 0.08 -5.55
CA TRP A 70 -11.11 1.17 -4.72
C TRP A 70 -9.58 1.20 -4.63
N GLY A 71 -8.95 0.04 -4.37
CA GLY A 71 -7.50 -0.10 -4.36
C GLY A 71 -6.86 0.35 -5.67
N LEU A 72 -7.48 -0.02 -6.79
CA LEU A 72 -7.03 0.40 -8.11
C LEU A 72 -7.15 1.92 -8.31
N ALA A 73 -8.26 2.53 -7.89
CA ALA A 73 -8.46 3.98 -7.95
C ALA A 73 -7.43 4.73 -7.09
N VAL A 74 -7.12 4.22 -5.90
CA VAL A 74 -6.07 4.75 -5.02
C VAL A 74 -4.70 4.62 -5.68
N TYR A 75 -4.38 3.43 -6.19
CA TYR A 75 -3.09 3.14 -6.82
C TYR A 75 -2.83 4.02 -8.04
N TRP A 76 -3.85 4.29 -8.84
CA TRP A 76 -3.74 5.21 -9.99
C TRP A 76 -3.81 6.69 -9.64
N GLY A 77 -3.96 7.04 -8.36
CA GLY A 77 -4.01 8.43 -7.92
C GLY A 77 -5.29 9.18 -8.32
N ILE A 78 -6.37 8.46 -8.64
CA ILE A 78 -7.65 9.07 -9.08
C ILE A 78 -8.41 9.71 -7.90
N THR A 79 -8.04 9.37 -6.67
CA THR A 79 -8.80 9.72 -5.47
C THR A 79 -8.52 11.12 -4.89
N GLY A 80 -7.73 11.94 -5.57
CA GLY A 80 -7.55 13.35 -5.20
C GLY A 80 -6.09 13.84 -5.24
N PRO A 81 -5.87 15.17 -5.22
CA PRO A 81 -4.58 15.78 -5.51
C PRO A 81 -3.55 15.77 -4.37
N VAL A 82 -3.87 15.26 -3.18
CA VAL A 82 -3.09 15.55 -1.96
C VAL A 82 -2.34 14.34 -1.39
N VAL A 83 -2.75 13.12 -1.69
CA VAL A 83 -2.05 11.93 -1.20
C VAL A 83 -1.58 11.13 -2.39
N SER A 84 -0.28 10.92 -2.47
CA SER A 84 0.27 9.96 -3.42
C SER A 84 -0.41 8.61 -3.16
N GLY A 85 -1.05 8.05 -4.19
CA GLY A 85 -1.64 6.72 -4.10
C GLY A 85 -0.64 5.68 -3.58
N ASN A 86 0.65 5.90 -3.89
CA ASN A 86 1.75 5.12 -3.38
C ASN A 86 1.87 5.18 -1.85
N ASP A 87 1.66 6.34 -1.21
CA ASP A 87 1.75 6.44 0.25
C ASP A 87 0.63 5.66 0.94
N VAL A 88 -0.59 5.70 0.39
CA VAL A 88 -1.72 4.90 0.88
C VAL A 88 -1.41 3.41 0.72
N MET A 89 -0.95 3.01 -0.47
CA MET A 89 -0.59 1.63 -0.73
C MET A 89 0.54 1.15 0.19
N LEU A 90 1.61 1.93 0.36
CA LEU A 90 2.75 1.56 1.21
C LEU A 90 2.38 1.46 2.70
N ASN A 91 1.46 2.26 3.17
CA ASN A 91 1.06 2.26 4.58
C ASN A 91 -0.15 1.36 4.83
N GLN A 92 -1.32 1.72 4.27
CA GLN A 92 -2.58 1.02 4.53
C GLN A 92 -2.63 -0.33 3.80
N GLY A 93 -2.20 -0.36 2.55
CA GLY A 93 -2.16 -1.60 1.78
C GLY A 93 -1.24 -2.63 2.40
N TRP A 94 -0.03 -2.24 2.84
CA TRP A 94 0.85 -3.16 3.55
C TRP A 94 0.29 -3.63 4.88
N GLN A 95 -0.38 -2.73 5.63
CA GLN A 95 -1.06 -3.13 6.86
C GLN A 95 -2.16 -4.17 6.57
N GLU A 96 -2.93 -3.98 5.49
CA GLU A 96 -3.95 -4.93 5.06
C GLU A 96 -3.35 -6.30 4.71
N TRP A 97 -2.18 -6.35 4.05
CA TRP A 97 -1.45 -7.59 3.80
C TRP A 97 -1.05 -8.29 5.10
N LYS A 98 -0.52 -7.55 6.07
CA LYS A 98 -0.15 -8.11 7.37
C LYS A 98 -1.35 -8.66 8.13
N ASP A 99 -2.44 -7.91 8.19
CA ASP A 99 -3.61 -8.25 8.99
C ASP A 99 -4.39 -9.43 8.41
N ARG A 100 -4.43 -9.54 7.07
CA ARG A 100 -5.25 -10.55 6.39
C ARG A 100 -4.49 -11.81 6.00
N LEU A 101 -3.16 -11.74 5.80
CA LEU A 101 -2.44 -12.84 5.17
C LEU A 101 -1.06 -13.15 5.77
N LEU A 102 -0.22 -12.14 6.03
CA LEU A 102 1.21 -12.35 6.32
C LEU A 102 1.53 -12.44 7.81
N GLY A 103 0.67 -11.90 8.69
CA GLY A 103 0.99 -11.67 10.10
C GLY A 103 1.83 -10.40 10.32
N GLN A 104 2.07 -10.06 11.58
CA GLN A 104 2.63 -8.74 11.92
C GLN A 104 4.14 -8.58 11.63
N ASN A 105 4.88 -9.68 11.52
CA ASN A 105 6.34 -9.67 11.30
C ASN A 105 6.73 -10.50 10.07
N PRO A 106 6.30 -10.13 8.85
CA PRO A 106 6.65 -10.87 7.66
C PRO A 106 8.13 -10.70 7.31
N PRO A 107 8.75 -11.67 6.62
CA PRO A 107 10.11 -11.54 6.11
C PRO A 107 10.29 -10.30 5.25
N VAL A 108 11.46 -9.66 5.34
CA VAL A 108 11.78 -8.41 4.65
C VAL A 108 11.66 -8.52 3.12
N THR A 109 11.92 -9.69 2.56
CA THR A 109 11.78 -9.92 1.11
C THR A 109 10.35 -9.65 0.61
N LEU A 110 9.31 -10.02 1.36
CA LEU A 110 7.91 -9.75 0.99
C LEU A 110 7.62 -8.25 0.99
N TRP A 111 8.18 -7.51 1.94
CA TRP A 111 8.08 -6.05 1.97
C TRP A 111 8.77 -5.40 0.77
N GLN A 112 9.95 -5.88 0.40
CA GLN A 112 10.70 -5.38 -0.76
C GLN A 112 9.93 -5.61 -2.07
N GLN A 113 9.38 -6.81 -2.27
CA GLN A 113 8.54 -7.14 -3.42
C GLN A 113 7.29 -6.26 -3.46
N TYR A 114 6.60 -6.10 -2.32
CA TYR A 114 5.44 -5.23 -2.21
C TYR A 114 5.76 -3.78 -2.57
N GLN A 115 6.85 -3.22 -2.03
CA GLN A 115 7.30 -1.87 -2.37
C GLN A 115 7.60 -1.72 -3.86
N CYS A 116 8.20 -2.75 -4.46
CA CYS A 116 8.50 -2.75 -5.88
C CYS A 116 7.22 -2.69 -6.71
N HIS A 117 6.20 -3.49 -6.39
CA HIS A 117 4.88 -3.41 -7.01
C HIS A 117 4.26 -2.01 -6.88
N VAL A 118 4.28 -1.43 -5.67
CA VAL A 118 3.69 -0.11 -5.43
C VAL A 118 4.39 0.97 -6.23
N LYS A 119 5.73 1.00 -6.21
CA LYS A 119 6.51 2.10 -6.78
C LYS A 119 6.67 2.03 -8.29
N TYR A 120 6.75 0.82 -8.83
CA TYR A 120 7.19 0.62 -10.21
C TYR A 120 6.29 -0.28 -11.04
N GLY A 121 5.36 -1.01 -10.41
CA GLY A 121 4.57 -2.02 -11.08
C GLY A 121 3.72 -1.46 -12.22
N TYR A 122 3.07 -0.32 -12.01
CA TYR A 122 2.19 0.28 -13.02
C TYR A 122 2.99 0.96 -14.14
N ASP A 123 3.93 1.84 -13.78
CA ASP A 123 4.62 2.70 -14.75
C ASP A 123 5.61 1.93 -15.63
N HIS A 124 6.28 0.92 -15.07
CA HIS A 124 7.36 0.23 -15.76
C HIS A 124 7.01 -1.17 -16.26
N TYR A 125 6.09 -1.88 -15.59
CA TYR A 125 5.82 -3.30 -15.88
C TYR A 125 4.37 -3.59 -16.20
N HIS A 126 3.50 -2.58 -16.23
CA HIS A 126 2.05 -2.74 -16.43
C HIS A 126 1.46 -3.85 -15.54
N ALA A 127 1.96 -3.92 -14.30
CA ALA A 127 1.45 -4.88 -13.33
C ALA A 127 -0.06 -4.72 -13.23
N GLY A 128 -0.77 -5.81 -13.47
CA GLY A 128 -2.21 -5.86 -13.40
C GLY A 128 -2.71 -5.69 -11.96
N ILE A 129 -3.97 -6.03 -11.77
CA ILE A 129 -4.60 -5.99 -10.44
C ILE A 129 -4.14 -7.12 -9.51
N HIS A 130 -3.47 -8.15 -10.03
CA HIS A 130 -2.98 -9.30 -9.27
C HIS A 130 -1.51 -9.09 -8.89
N TRP A 131 -1.24 -9.12 -7.61
CA TRP A 131 0.10 -8.99 -7.02
C TRP A 131 0.46 -10.27 -6.31
N ASP A 132 1.62 -10.82 -6.62
CA ASP A 132 2.13 -12.05 -6.03
C ASP A 132 3.45 -11.74 -5.31
N LEU A 133 3.54 -12.16 -4.05
CA LEU A 133 4.73 -12.04 -3.22
C LEU A 133 5.24 -13.45 -2.90
N GLU A 134 6.49 -13.73 -3.22
CA GLU A 134 7.09 -15.06 -3.15
C GLU A 134 8.05 -15.16 -1.96
N LEU A 135 7.75 -16.06 -1.04
CA LEU A 135 8.58 -16.25 0.16
C LEU A 135 9.96 -16.82 -0.16
N ALA A 136 10.09 -17.63 -1.21
CA ALA A 136 11.34 -18.27 -1.61
C ALA A 136 12.38 -17.27 -2.15
N ARG A 137 11.97 -16.06 -2.55
CA ARG A 137 12.92 -15.04 -3.01
C ARG A 137 13.78 -14.54 -1.86
N PRO A 138 15.10 -14.45 -2.03
CA PRO A 138 15.97 -13.84 -1.04
C PRO A 138 15.66 -12.33 -0.89
N SER A 139 16.04 -11.75 0.24
CA SER A 139 16.05 -10.30 0.35
C SER A 139 17.10 -9.72 -0.59
N ASN A 140 16.76 -8.64 -1.29
CA ASN A 140 17.64 -7.96 -2.22
C ASN A 140 17.93 -6.53 -1.71
N PRO A 141 19.19 -6.20 -1.31
CA PRO A 141 19.52 -4.84 -0.89
C PRO A 141 19.31 -3.81 -2.02
N ASP A 142 19.44 -4.24 -3.27
CA ASP A 142 19.29 -3.39 -4.46
C ASP A 142 17.88 -3.51 -5.10
N TRP A 143 16.88 -3.89 -4.32
CA TRP A 143 15.51 -4.11 -4.80
C TRP A 143 14.92 -2.92 -5.57
N SER A 144 15.43 -1.71 -5.36
CA SER A 144 14.99 -0.49 -6.07
C SER A 144 15.62 -0.33 -7.46
N ASN A 145 16.61 -1.14 -7.83
CA ASN A 145 17.21 -1.14 -9.17
C ASN A 145 16.36 -1.96 -10.16
N VAL A 146 15.17 -1.44 -10.45
CA VAL A 146 14.15 -2.15 -11.24
C VAL A 146 14.52 -2.41 -12.68
N LEU A 147 15.46 -1.64 -13.24
CA LEU A 147 15.94 -1.84 -14.61
C LEU A 147 16.70 -3.17 -14.76
N GLU A 148 17.26 -3.67 -13.68
CA GLU A 148 18.03 -4.91 -13.67
C GLU A 148 17.13 -6.15 -13.51
N HIS A 149 16.13 -6.09 -12.67
CA HIS A 149 15.36 -7.28 -12.27
C HIS A 149 13.83 -7.20 -12.45
N GLY A 150 13.29 -6.04 -12.84
CA GLY A 150 11.87 -5.90 -13.12
C GLY A 150 10.92 -6.32 -11.97
N CYS A 151 11.30 -6.08 -10.72
CA CYS A 151 10.63 -6.60 -9.52
C CYS A 151 10.64 -8.14 -9.38
N ASN A 152 11.48 -8.82 -10.16
CA ASN A 152 11.59 -10.28 -10.22
C ASN A 152 13.05 -10.72 -10.04
N TRP A 153 13.62 -10.57 -8.86
CA TRP A 153 14.98 -11.03 -8.55
C TRP A 153 15.03 -12.43 -7.98
#